data_1ee0225671bf3dae120e7f99db51f220
#
_entry.id   1ee0225671bf3dae120e7f99db51f220
#
_cell.length_a   1.000
_cell.length_b   1.000
_cell.length_c   1.000
_cell.angle_alpha   90.00
_cell.angle_beta   90.00
_cell.angle_gamma   90.00
#
_symmetry.space_group_name_H-M   'P 1'
#
loop_
_entity.id
_entity.type
_entity.pdbx_description
1 polymer ?
#
loop_
_entity_poly.entity_id
_entity_poly.type
_entity_poly.pdbx_seq_one_letter_code
_entity_poly.pdbx_strand_id
1 'polypeptide(L)'
;MLNTADDIGNPGPDFKHGWGVVNSLRAVKAIENNNFLSSSIEQNLSNTHNITVPSNAVELKVMVYWHDKEGSTTAAKSLVNDINIQITDPSGQTFDPWVLNTTPSATLLDQNATRGIDDLNNMEQVTIDNPQSGTYNLTVGGYSIPFGPQEYFVSYEVITEDLKLTYPIGGESIVPGSQEIIRWDTHLSGSLTIEYSIDGGATWGLITNSANAENGYYYWNQTMPVTDSALVRVSNQSFSSQSDHPFTAVSVPTNVNVYWPCPDSINVSWNSVSGATSYEVSMLGQKYMDSMVTTTNTNAWFINPDPTVTDSWFSVCAKVNDGKGR
;
A
#
# COMPACT_ATOMS: atom_id res chain seq x y z
N MET A 1 0.37 -8.17 -7.15
CA MET A 1 0.75 -8.02 -5.73
C MET A 1 2.10 -8.67 -5.41
N LEU A 2 2.36 -9.94 -5.75
CA LEU A 2 3.66 -10.56 -5.44
C LEU A 2 4.83 -9.85 -6.10
N ASN A 3 4.73 -9.53 -7.39
CA ASN A 3 5.80 -8.84 -8.12
C ASN A 3 6.06 -7.39 -7.64
N THR A 4 5.09 -6.77 -6.97
CA THR A 4 5.19 -5.39 -6.46
C THR A 4 5.45 -5.32 -4.95
N ALA A 5 5.78 -6.46 -4.33
CA ALA A 5 6.17 -6.50 -2.93
C ALA A 5 7.54 -5.85 -2.71
N ASP A 6 7.70 -5.19 -1.56
CA ASP A 6 9.00 -4.67 -1.12
C ASP A 6 9.82 -5.82 -0.56
N ASP A 7 10.97 -6.07 -1.15
CA ASP A 7 11.87 -7.16 -0.74
C ASP A 7 12.38 -6.92 0.68
N ILE A 8 12.33 -7.95 1.52
CA ILE A 8 12.86 -7.93 2.88
C ILE A 8 13.56 -9.25 3.20
N GLY A 9 14.57 -9.18 4.02
CA GLY A 9 15.36 -10.36 4.40
C GLY A 9 16.52 -10.60 3.45
N ASN A 10 16.58 -11.76 2.83
CA ASN A 10 17.58 -12.07 1.82
C ASN A 10 17.18 -11.46 0.47
N PRO A 11 18.15 -11.01 -0.37
CA PRO A 11 17.82 -10.50 -1.70
C PRO A 11 17.06 -11.52 -2.55
N GLY A 12 15.94 -11.07 -3.15
CA GLY A 12 15.01 -11.92 -3.87
C GLY A 12 14.10 -12.72 -2.94
N PRO A 13 13.45 -13.79 -3.42
CA PRO A 13 12.57 -14.61 -2.58
C PRO A 13 13.35 -15.37 -1.52
N ASP A 14 12.77 -15.53 -0.34
CA ASP A 14 13.30 -16.38 0.74
C ASP A 14 12.21 -17.19 1.46
N PHE A 15 12.59 -18.20 2.21
CA PHE A 15 11.63 -19.06 2.94
C PHE A 15 11.03 -18.42 4.20
N LYS A 16 11.51 -17.26 4.65
CA LYS A 16 10.99 -16.57 5.83
C LYS A 16 9.94 -15.53 5.47
N HIS A 17 10.15 -14.81 4.38
CA HIS A 17 9.36 -13.65 3.97
C HIS A 17 8.69 -13.84 2.60
N GLY A 18 8.97 -14.94 1.90
CA GLY A 18 8.46 -15.19 0.55
C GLY A 18 8.98 -14.15 -0.45
N TRP A 19 8.08 -13.36 -1.02
CA TRP A 19 8.37 -12.27 -1.96
C TRP A 19 8.52 -10.89 -1.29
N GLY A 20 8.40 -10.81 0.05
CA GLY A 20 8.50 -9.57 0.80
C GLY A 20 7.18 -9.03 1.33
N VAL A 21 7.13 -7.73 1.65
CA VAL A 21 5.98 -7.03 2.21
C VAL A 21 5.11 -6.46 1.10
N VAL A 22 3.79 -6.65 1.21
CA VAL A 22 2.82 -6.13 0.22
C VAL A 22 2.90 -4.60 0.14
N ASN A 23 3.17 -4.09 -1.07
CA ASN A 23 3.05 -2.67 -1.41
C ASN A 23 1.78 -2.46 -2.24
N SER A 24 0.71 -1.99 -1.59
CA SER A 24 -0.60 -1.81 -2.23
C SER A 24 -0.58 -0.67 -3.25
N LEU A 25 0.19 0.40 -3.01
CA LEU A 25 0.30 1.52 -3.93
C LEU A 25 0.90 1.07 -5.26
N ARG A 26 2.00 0.31 -5.22
CA ARG A 26 2.65 -0.21 -6.43
C ARG A 26 1.78 -1.23 -7.16
N ALA A 27 1.05 -2.07 -6.39
CA ALA A 27 0.10 -3.00 -7.00
C ALA A 27 -1.00 -2.28 -7.78
N VAL A 28 -1.54 -1.18 -7.27
CA VAL A 28 -2.51 -0.34 -7.98
C VAL A 28 -1.86 0.33 -9.18
N LYS A 29 -0.68 0.93 -9.04
CA LYS A 29 0.07 1.53 -10.16
C LYS A 29 0.34 0.52 -11.30
N ALA A 30 0.67 -0.73 -10.97
CA ALA A 30 0.89 -1.77 -11.98
C ALA A 30 -0.38 -2.05 -12.80
N ILE A 31 -1.57 -2.00 -12.16
CA ILE A 31 -2.86 -2.15 -12.84
C ILE A 31 -3.18 -0.90 -13.68
N GLU A 32 -3.05 0.30 -13.12
CA GLU A 32 -3.36 1.57 -13.81
C GLU A 32 -2.47 1.77 -15.05
N ASN A 33 -1.20 1.37 -14.97
CA ASN A 33 -0.24 1.47 -16.07
C ASN A 33 -0.33 0.30 -17.07
N ASN A 34 -1.24 -0.67 -16.85
CA ASN A 34 -1.35 -1.90 -17.65
C ASN A 34 -0.03 -2.67 -17.74
N ASN A 35 0.75 -2.73 -16.67
CA ASN A 35 2.03 -3.43 -16.60
C ASN A 35 1.86 -4.94 -16.43
N PHE A 36 0.95 -5.51 -17.20
CA PHE A 36 0.68 -6.95 -17.25
C PHE A 36 0.20 -7.36 -18.63
N LEU A 37 0.42 -8.61 -18.95
CA LEU A 37 -0.09 -9.23 -20.17
C LEU A 37 -0.30 -10.73 -19.96
N SER A 38 -1.04 -11.37 -20.84
CA SER A 38 -1.15 -12.83 -20.94
C SER A 38 -0.81 -13.30 -22.34
N SER A 39 -0.30 -14.51 -22.44
CA SER A 39 -0.04 -15.20 -23.70
C SER A 39 -0.04 -16.72 -23.49
N SER A 40 0.19 -17.49 -24.51
CA SER A 40 0.32 -18.94 -24.42
C SER A 40 1.57 -19.43 -25.13
N ILE A 41 2.10 -20.57 -24.67
CA ILE A 41 3.32 -21.18 -25.19
C ILE A 41 3.13 -22.67 -25.43
N GLU A 42 3.73 -23.19 -26.50
CA GLU A 42 3.79 -24.60 -26.81
C GLU A 42 5.20 -25.15 -26.54
N GLN A 43 5.30 -26.46 -26.52
CA GLN A 43 6.57 -27.18 -26.37
C GLN A 43 7.62 -26.72 -27.40
N ASN A 44 8.82 -26.38 -26.89
CA ASN A 44 9.98 -25.96 -27.71
C ASN A 44 9.78 -24.65 -28.49
N LEU A 45 8.74 -23.86 -28.19
CA LEU A 45 8.57 -22.51 -28.72
C LEU A 45 9.05 -21.46 -27.72
N SER A 46 9.24 -20.25 -28.21
CA SER A 46 9.54 -19.09 -27.36
C SER A 46 8.76 -17.86 -27.84
N ASN A 47 8.29 -17.07 -26.85
CA ASN A 47 7.69 -15.77 -27.08
C ASN A 47 8.63 -14.68 -26.55
N THR A 48 8.61 -13.51 -27.16
CA THR A 48 9.37 -12.35 -26.68
C THR A 48 8.43 -11.19 -26.40
N HIS A 49 8.59 -10.57 -25.22
CA HIS A 49 7.85 -9.38 -24.80
C HIS A 49 8.83 -8.25 -24.48
N ASN A 50 8.53 -7.06 -24.98
CA ASN A 50 9.39 -5.89 -24.80
C ASN A 50 8.93 -5.07 -23.59
N ILE A 51 9.88 -4.69 -22.74
CA ILE A 51 9.67 -3.82 -21.60
C ILE A 51 10.57 -2.59 -21.77
N THR A 52 9.97 -1.40 -21.75
CA THR A 52 10.73 -0.15 -21.86
C THR A 52 11.11 0.36 -20.49
N VAL A 53 12.40 0.60 -20.27
CA VAL A 53 12.96 1.10 -19.01
C VAL A 53 13.48 2.52 -19.21
N PRO A 54 12.99 3.53 -18.45
CA PRO A 54 13.45 4.92 -18.52
C PRO A 54 14.81 5.11 -17.83
N SER A 55 15.41 6.29 -18.05
CA SER A 55 16.75 6.60 -17.52
C SER A 55 16.82 6.84 -16.00
N ASN A 56 15.70 7.04 -15.35
CA ASN A 56 15.59 7.22 -13.89
C ASN A 56 15.11 5.96 -13.18
N ALA A 57 15.17 4.81 -13.83
CA ALA A 57 14.82 3.53 -13.21
C ALA A 57 15.90 3.11 -12.21
N VAL A 58 15.48 2.65 -11.05
CA VAL A 58 16.34 2.09 -9.99
C VAL A 58 16.21 0.59 -9.86
N GLU A 59 15.07 0.04 -10.27
CA GLU A 59 14.87 -1.41 -10.31
C GLU A 59 13.86 -1.80 -11.40
N LEU A 60 14.09 -2.95 -12.04
CA LEU A 60 13.13 -3.64 -12.90
C LEU A 60 12.80 -4.98 -12.26
N LYS A 61 11.51 -5.22 -12.03
CA LYS A 61 10.96 -6.51 -11.57
C LYS A 61 10.06 -7.09 -12.64
N VAL A 62 10.27 -8.35 -13.01
CA VAL A 62 9.43 -9.07 -13.96
C VAL A 62 9.11 -10.44 -13.40
N MET A 63 7.83 -10.76 -13.33
CA MET A 63 7.34 -12.04 -12.85
C MET A 63 6.46 -12.70 -13.90
N VAL A 64 6.70 -13.98 -14.15
CA VAL A 64 5.84 -14.81 -14.97
C VAL A 64 5.22 -15.89 -14.09
N TYR A 65 3.92 -16.07 -14.22
CA TYR A 65 3.13 -17.07 -13.51
C TYR A 65 2.27 -17.83 -14.52
N TRP A 66 2.10 -19.13 -14.29
CA TRP A 66 1.15 -19.93 -15.05
C TRP A 66 0.34 -20.84 -14.13
N HIS A 67 -0.89 -21.06 -14.53
CA HIS A 67 -1.76 -22.02 -13.84
C HIS A 67 -1.43 -23.43 -14.36
N ASP A 68 -0.50 -24.07 -13.69
CA ASP A 68 -0.03 -25.41 -14.08
C ASP A 68 -1.11 -26.46 -13.87
N LYS A 69 -1.03 -27.53 -14.63
CA LYS A 69 -1.90 -28.68 -14.50
C LYS A 69 -1.58 -29.48 -13.23
N GLU A 70 -2.58 -30.11 -12.67
CA GLU A 70 -2.42 -31.02 -11.54
C GLU A 70 -1.40 -32.14 -11.84
N GLY A 71 -0.37 -32.21 -11.02
CA GLY A 71 0.61 -33.30 -11.04
C GLY A 71 0.05 -34.59 -10.44
N SER A 72 0.68 -35.70 -10.78
CA SER A 72 0.36 -36.99 -10.11
C SER A 72 0.78 -36.96 -8.64
N THR A 73 -0.05 -37.50 -7.74
CA THR A 73 0.25 -37.61 -6.31
C THR A 73 1.47 -38.49 -6.01
N THR A 74 1.94 -39.25 -6.98
CA THR A 74 3.13 -40.12 -6.88
C THR A 74 4.33 -39.58 -7.65
N ALA A 75 4.20 -38.39 -8.27
CA ALA A 75 5.30 -37.76 -8.99
C ALA A 75 6.37 -37.25 -8.04
N ALA A 76 7.63 -37.40 -8.42
CA ALA A 76 8.76 -36.83 -7.67
C ALA A 76 8.82 -35.28 -7.77
N LYS A 77 8.23 -34.70 -8.81
CA LYS A 77 8.14 -33.26 -9.08
C LYS A 77 6.68 -32.91 -9.34
N SER A 78 6.17 -31.85 -8.69
CA SER A 78 4.78 -31.42 -8.84
C SER A 78 4.53 -30.63 -10.12
N LEU A 79 5.54 -29.90 -10.62
CA LEU A 79 5.45 -29.11 -11.84
C LEU A 79 5.27 -30.04 -13.06
N VAL A 80 4.22 -29.79 -13.84
CA VAL A 80 3.83 -30.57 -15.01
C VAL A 80 4.26 -29.87 -16.30
N ASN A 81 3.79 -28.62 -16.49
CA ASN A 81 4.25 -27.77 -17.57
C ASN A 81 5.33 -26.82 -17.02
N ASP A 82 6.49 -26.86 -17.67
CA ASP A 82 7.69 -26.14 -17.25
C ASP A 82 8.00 -25.04 -18.26
N ILE A 83 7.90 -23.80 -17.81
CA ILE A 83 8.18 -22.57 -18.59
C ILE A 83 9.43 -21.93 -18.01
N ASN A 84 10.42 -21.64 -18.84
CA ASN A 84 11.61 -20.90 -18.45
C ASN A 84 11.54 -19.46 -18.93
N ILE A 85 12.02 -18.52 -18.12
CA ILE A 85 12.14 -17.12 -18.50
C ILE A 85 13.60 -16.64 -18.49
N GLN A 86 13.88 -15.64 -19.30
CA GLN A 86 15.14 -14.93 -19.30
C GLN A 86 14.91 -13.50 -19.78
N ILE A 87 15.58 -12.54 -19.17
CA ILE A 87 15.56 -11.15 -19.61
C ILE A 87 16.90 -10.79 -20.24
N THR A 88 16.84 -10.16 -21.41
CA THR A 88 18.01 -9.60 -22.09
C THR A 88 17.92 -8.09 -22.05
N ASP A 89 18.95 -7.43 -21.55
CA ASP A 89 19.04 -5.97 -21.47
C ASP A 89 19.44 -5.35 -22.83
N PRO A 90 19.41 -4.00 -22.96
CA PRO A 90 19.80 -3.31 -24.20
C PRO A 90 21.25 -3.53 -24.64
N SER A 91 22.16 -3.96 -23.74
CA SER A 91 23.54 -4.30 -24.07
C SER A 91 23.74 -5.76 -24.53
N GLY A 92 22.72 -6.58 -24.39
CA GLY A 92 22.76 -8.01 -24.69
C GLY A 92 23.12 -8.89 -23.48
N GLN A 93 23.22 -8.34 -22.29
CA GLN A 93 23.40 -9.11 -21.07
C GLN A 93 22.11 -9.84 -20.71
N THR A 94 22.20 -11.09 -20.25
CA THR A 94 21.07 -11.91 -19.86
C THR A 94 20.97 -12.05 -18.34
N PHE A 95 19.73 -12.12 -17.86
CA PHE A 95 19.38 -12.28 -16.46
C PHE A 95 18.38 -13.42 -16.32
N ASP A 96 18.75 -14.42 -15.53
CA ASP A 96 17.93 -15.58 -15.22
C ASP A 96 17.06 -15.31 -13.97
N PRO A 97 15.98 -16.07 -13.74
CA PRO A 97 15.13 -15.93 -12.58
C PRO A 97 15.84 -16.33 -11.27
N TRP A 98 15.21 -15.97 -10.15
CA TRP A 98 15.61 -16.39 -8.84
C TRP A 98 15.24 -17.84 -8.56
N VAL A 99 16.18 -18.61 -7.97
CA VAL A 99 16.00 -20.00 -7.59
C VAL A 99 16.39 -20.19 -6.13
N LEU A 100 15.49 -20.80 -5.35
CA LEU A 100 15.71 -21.12 -3.95
C LEU A 100 16.38 -22.50 -3.80
N ASN A 101 17.26 -22.62 -2.81
CA ASN A 101 17.80 -23.93 -2.40
C ASN A 101 16.77 -24.67 -1.56
N THR A 102 16.18 -25.75 -2.09
CA THR A 102 15.12 -26.53 -1.43
C THR A 102 15.65 -27.72 -0.61
N THR A 103 16.97 -27.84 -0.45
CA THR A 103 17.57 -28.92 0.36
C THR A 103 17.10 -28.80 1.82
N PRO A 104 16.56 -29.86 2.46
CA PRO A 104 15.97 -29.81 3.80
C PRO A 104 17.04 -29.68 4.90
N SER A 105 17.67 -28.53 4.97
CA SER A 105 18.68 -28.15 5.96
C SER A 105 18.45 -26.69 6.36
N ALA A 106 18.35 -26.40 7.65
CA ALA A 106 18.10 -25.05 8.15
C ALA A 106 19.14 -24.04 7.60
N THR A 107 20.40 -24.42 7.49
CA THR A 107 21.46 -23.56 6.96
C THR A 107 21.31 -23.33 5.45
N LEU A 108 20.89 -24.31 4.68
CA LEU A 108 20.75 -24.21 3.22
C LEU A 108 19.46 -23.46 2.84
N LEU A 109 18.37 -23.67 3.60
CA LEU A 109 17.12 -22.92 3.43
C LEU A 109 17.24 -21.44 3.82
N ASP A 110 18.24 -21.07 4.60
CA ASP A 110 18.50 -19.67 5.01
C ASP A 110 19.50 -18.95 4.07
N GLN A 111 19.96 -19.61 3.02
CA GLN A 111 20.83 -18.99 2.02
C GLN A 111 20.02 -18.06 1.09
N ASN A 112 20.72 -17.07 0.53
CA ASN A 112 20.17 -16.23 -0.53
C ASN A 112 19.75 -17.08 -1.74
N ALA A 113 18.66 -16.70 -2.40
CA ALA A 113 18.32 -17.22 -3.71
C ALA A 113 19.45 -16.96 -4.71
N THR A 114 19.59 -17.80 -5.70
CA THR A 114 20.59 -17.68 -6.77
C THR A 114 19.91 -17.49 -8.13
N ARG A 115 20.65 -17.02 -9.12
CA ARG A 115 20.13 -16.92 -10.49
C ARG A 115 20.31 -18.24 -11.21
N GLY A 116 19.29 -18.68 -11.94
CA GLY A 116 19.31 -19.92 -12.69
C GLY A 116 17.96 -20.34 -13.24
N ILE A 117 17.89 -21.57 -13.71
CA ILE A 117 16.65 -22.19 -14.21
C ILE A 117 15.87 -22.72 -12.99
N ASP A 118 14.62 -22.32 -12.83
CA ASP A 118 13.70 -22.88 -11.84
C ASP A 118 12.82 -23.96 -12.48
N ASP A 119 13.10 -25.20 -12.18
CA ASP A 119 12.36 -26.36 -12.70
C ASP A 119 11.37 -26.95 -11.67
N LEU A 120 11.08 -26.21 -10.59
CA LEU A 120 10.23 -26.70 -9.48
C LEU A 120 8.92 -25.90 -9.34
N ASN A 121 8.93 -24.61 -9.69
CA ASN A 121 7.84 -23.70 -9.44
C ASN A 121 7.13 -23.27 -10.73
N ASN A 122 5.84 -22.95 -10.61
CA ASN A 122 5.02 -22.37 -11.68
C ASN A 122 5.00 -20.83 -11.63
N MET A 123 6.04 -20.24 -11.06
CA MET A 123 6.23 -18.81 -10.94
C MET A 123 7.73 -18.50 -10.94
N GLU A 124 8.13 -17.62 -11.82
CA GLU A 124 9.52 -17.20 -11.95
C GLU A 124 9.63 -15.68 -11.93
N GLN A 125 10.63 -15.14 -11.24
CA GLN A 125 10.87 -13.70 -11.15
C GLN A 125 12.32 -13.37 -11.46
N VAL A 126 12.49 -12.30 -12.26
CA VAL A 126 13.77 -11.63 -12.47
C VAL A 126 13.69 -10.22 -11.90
N THR A 127 14.69 -9.83 -11.12
CA THR A 127 14.89 -8.44 -10.68
C THR A 127 16.23 -7.93 -11.19
N ILE A 128 16.32 -6.66 -11.55
CA ILE A 128 17.54 -6.02 -12.07
C ILE A 128 17.67 -4.67 -11.38
N ASP A 129 18.70 -4.53 -10.54
CA ASP A 129 18.99 -3.28 -9.85
C ASP A 129 19.72 -2.30 -10.80
N ASN A 130 19.38 -1.02 -10.68
CA ASN A 130 19.94 0.07 -11.48
C ASN A 130 19.99 -0.25 -12.98
N PRO A 131 18.84 -0.64 -13.59
CA PRO A 131 18.80 -1.03 -14.97
C PRO A 131 19.15 0.15 -15.87
N GLN A 132 19.98 -0.09 -16.92
CA GLN A 132 20.21 0.93 -17.93
C GLN A 132 18.93 1.23 -18.73
N SER A 133 18.78 2.47 -19.18
CA SER A 133 17.63 2.84 -20.01
C SER A 133 17.62 2.13 -21.36
N GLY A 134 16.43 1.74 -21.82
CA GLY A 134 16.27 1.09 -23.12
C GLY A 134 15.18 0.02 -23.12
N THR A 135 15.21 -0.81 -24.16
CA THR A 135 14.25 -1.92 -24.31
C THR A 135 14.86 -3.21 -23.80
N TYR A 136 14.20 -3.83 -22.85
CA TYR A 136 14.49 -5.17 -22.32
C TYR A 136 13.61 -6.19 -23.02
N ASN A 137 14.17 -7.35 -23.35
CA ASN A 137 13.45 -8.44 -23.99
C ASN A 137 13.23 -9.56 -22.95
N LEU A 138 11.98 -9.75 -22.52
CA LEU A 138 11.59 -10.93 -21.77
C LEU A 138 11.35 -12.08 -22.78
N THR A 139 12.16 -13.11 -22.71
CA THR A 139 11.95 -14.37 -23.44
C THR A 139 11.25 -15.37 -22.52
N VAL A 140 10.13 -15.92 -22.98
CA VAL A 140 9.36 -16.96 -22.31
C VAL A 140 9.44 -18.22 -23.17
N GLY A 141 10.05 -19.28 -22.67
CA GLY A 141 10.28 -20.53 -23.40
C GLY A 141 9.49 -21.70 -22.82
N GLY A 142 8.79 -22.45 -23.68
CA GLY A 142 8.14 -23.70 -23.30
C GLY A 142 9.15 -24.85 -23.23
N TYR A 143 9.77 -25.04 -22.07
CA TYR A 143 10.81 -26.05 -21.91
C TYR A 143 10.23 -27.47 -21.89
N SER A 144 9.21 -27.71 -21.08
CA SER A 144 8.50 -29.00 -21.02
C SER A 144 7.00 -28.73 -20.88
N ILE A 145 6.26 -28.83 -22.00
CA ILE A 145 4.82 -28.52 -22.05
C ILE A 145 4.04 -29.75 -22.52
N PRO A 146 3.99 -30.84 -21.71
CA PRO A 146 3.29 -32.08 -22.08
C PRO A 146 1.77 -31.87 -22.28
N PHE A 147 1.20 -30.83 -21.67
CA PHE A 147 -0.23 -30.50 -21.80
C PHE A 147 -0.37 -29.05 -22.25
N GLY A 148 -0.08 -28.79 -23.51
CA GLY A 148 -0.14 -27.45 -24.10
C GLY A 148 -1.38 -27.18 -24.96
N PRO A 149 -1.54 -25.94 -25.42
CA PRO A 149 -0.69 -24.79 -25.08
C PRO A 149 -0.88 -24.39 -23.61
N GLN A 150 0.20 -23.94 -22.95
CA GLN A 150 0.15 -23.40 -21.60
C GLN A 150 -0.06 -21.89 -21.63
N GLU A 151 -1.14 -21.41 -21.04
CA GLU A 151 -1.35 -19.99 -20.79
C GLU A 151 -0.45 -19.52 -19.66
N TYR A 152 0.14 -18.32 -19.80
CA TYR A 152 0.94 -17.67 -18.77
C TYR A 152 0.61 -16.18 -18.68
N PHE A 153 0.91 -15.61 -17.53
CA PHE A 153 0.68 -14.20 -17.20
C PHE A 153 2.02 -13.55 -16.85
N VAL A 154 2.26 -12.38 -17.40
CA VAL A 154 3.42 -11.55 -17.07
C VAL A 154 2.94 -10.37 -16.29
N SER A 155 3.63 -10.06 -15.20
CA SER A 155 3.53 -8.78 -14.47
C SER A 155 4.92 -8.17 -14.39
N TYR A 156 5.05 -6.89 -14.72
CA TYR A 156 6.32 -6.19 -14.57
C TYR A 156 6.15 -4.86 -13.86
N GLU A 157 7.21 -4.41 -13.23
CA GLU A 157 7.30 -3.12 -12.54
C GLU A 157 8.64 -2.49 -12.89
N VAL A 158 8.61 -1.22 -13.30
CA VAL A 158 9.79 -0.38 -13.41
C VAL A 158 9.73 0.64 -12.29
N ILE A 159 10.58 0.47 -11.32
CA ILE A 159 10.67 1.36 -10.17
C ILE A 159 11.62 2.50 -10.53
N THR A 160 11.15 3.72 -10.36
CA THR A 160 11.92 4.94 -10.63
C THR A 160 12.27 5.65 -9.35
N GLU A 161 13.35 6.45 -9.39
CA GLU A 161 13.58 7.40 -8.31
C GLU A 161 12.37 8.34 -8.20
N ASP A 162 11.64 8.22 -7.11
CA ASP A 162 10.51 9.07 -6.77
C ASP A 162 10.34 9.18 -5.25
N LEU A 163 9.45 10.07 -4.84
CA LEU A 163 9.02 10.21 -3.45
C LEU A 163 7.52 10.47 -3.46
N LYS A 164 6.74 9.59 -2.86
CA LYS A 164 5.29 9.77 -2.73
C LYS A 164 4.87 9.68 -1.26
N LEU A 165 4.29 10.76 -0.74
CA LEU A 165 3.58 10.73 0.54
C LEU A 165 2.35 9.84 0.40
N THR A 166 2.18 8.88 1.32
CA THR A 166 1.08 7.91 1.30
C THR A 166 0.15 8.06 2.51
N TYR A 167 0.57 8.81 3.54
CA TYR A 167 -0.28 9.16 4.69
C TYR A 167 0.37 10.30 5.52
N PRO A 168 -0.40 11.32 5.96
CA PRO A 168 -1.78 11.61 5.58
C PRO A 168 -1.86 12.21 4.17
N ILE A 169 -2.88 11.81 3.39
CA ILE A 169 -3.05 12.28 2.00
C ILE A 169 -4.25 13.22 1.83
N GLY A 170 -5.11 13.31 2.85
CA GLY A 170 -6.27 14.20 2.90
C GLY A 170 -7.57 13.50 3.28
N GLY A 171 -8.42 14.23 3.99
CA GLY A 171 -9.68 13.70 4.51
C GLY A 171 -9.56 12.92 5.81
N GLU A 172 -8.34 12.67 6.29
CA GLU A 172 -8.10 12.04 7.60
C GLU A 172 -8.44 13.00 8.73
N SER A 173 -8.61 12.43 9.92
CA SER A 173 -8.77 13.15 11.16
C SER A 173 -7.67 12.79 12.14
N ILE A 174 -6.94 13.80 12.58
CA ILE A 174 -5.85 13.69 13.55
C ILE A 174 -6.27 14.34 14.87
N VAL A 175 -5.96 13.67 15.98
CA VAL A 175 -6.26 14.20 17.31
C VAL A 175 -5.05 14.99 17.82
N PRO A 176 -5.17 16.32 18.07
CA PRO A 176 -4.09 17.13 18.64
C PRO A 176 -3.52 16.51 19.95
N GLY A 177 -2.19 16.39 20.01
CA GLY A 177 -1.48 15.79 21.15
C GLY A 177 -1.34 14.27 21.10
N SER A 178 -1.90 13.58 20.09
CA SER A 178 -1.65 12.16 19.87
C SER A 178 -0.35 11.92 19.09
N GLN A 179 0.17 10.69 19.19
CA GLN A 179 1.19 10.22 18.26
C GLN A 179 0.52 9.78 16.98
N GLU A 180 0.97 10.34 15.86
CA GLU A 180 0.55 9.96 14.51
C GLU A 180 1.72 9.37 13.75
N ILE A 181 1.44 8.73 12.64
CA ILE A 181 2.44 8.20 11.73
C ILE A 181 2.37 8.97 10.42
N ILE A 182 3.51 9.32 9.86
CA ILE A 182 3.63 9.84 8.49
C ILE A 182 4.25 8.72 7.67
N ARG A 183 3.71 8.43 6.47
CA ARG A 183 4.18 7.36 5.60
C ARG A 183 4.47 7.86 4.21
N TRP A 184 5.48 7.28 3.61
CA TRP A 184 5.84 7.53 2.21
C TRP A 184 6.29 6.25 1.53
N ASP A 185 6.29 6.26 0.21
CA ASP A 185 6.88 5.26 -0.66
C ASP A 185 8.02 5.91 -1.44
N THR A 186 9.18 5.29 -1.42
CA THR A 186 10.38 5.78 -2.10
C THR A 186 11.45 4.70 -2.20
N HIS A 187 12.33 4.82 -3.20
CA HIS A 187 13.63 4.11 -3.28
C HIS A 187 14.82 5.03 -3.02
N LEU A 188 14.56 6.25 -2.58
CA LEU A 188 15.63 7.16 -2.18
C LEU A 188 16.28 6.68 -0.88
N SER A 189 17.59 6.90 -0.76
CA SER A 189 18.34 6.73 0.49
C SER A 189 18.63 8.08 1.15
N GLY A 190 19.04 8.03 2.42
CA GLY A 190 19.44 9.22 3.16
C GLY A 190 18.29 9.90 3.91
N SER A 191 18.44 11.22 4.13
CA SER A 191 17.53 11.96 4.99
C SER A 191 16.46 12.70 4.21
N LEU A 192 15.23 12.65 4.72
CA LEU A 192 14.09 13.47 4.27
C LEU A 192 13.80 14.57 5.29
N THR A 193 13.34 15.70 4.78
CA THR A 193 12.70 16.77 5.56
C THR A 193 11.19 16.53 5.56
N ILE A 194 10.59 16.58 6.74
CA ILE A 194 9.15 16.48 6.93
C ILE A 194 8.66 17.78 7.53
N GLU A 195 7.61 18.36 6.94
CA GLU A 195 7.00 19.61 7.37
C GLU A 195 5.47 19.46 7.41
N TYR A 196 4.82 20.30 8.20
CA TYR A 196 3.36 20.41 8.23
C TYR A 196 2.91 21.83 7.99
N SER A 197 1.71 21.98 7.50
CA SER A 197 1.00 23.26 7.36
C SER A 197 -0.33 23.17 8.09
N ILE A 198 -0.85 24.29 8.58
CA ILE A 198 -2.18 24.40 9.20
C ILE A 198 -3.08 25.38 8.45
N ASP A 199 -2.61 25.94 7.36
CA ASP A 199 -3.21 27.03 6.58
C ASP A 199 -3.28 26.71 5.08
N GLY A 200 -3.42 25.43 4.74
CA GLY A 200 -3.55 24.98 3.34
C GLY A 200 -2.26 25.10 2.53
N GLY A 201 -1.10 25.11 3.19
CA GLY A 201 0.20 25.18 2.52
C GLY A 201 0.77 26.58 2.36
N ALA A 202 0.12 27.61 2.94
CA ALA A 202 0.64 28.97 2.89
C ALA A 202 1.92 29.13 3.74
N THR A 203 1.96 28.47 4.92
CA THR A 203 3.16 28.41 5.76
C THR A 203 3.46 26.97 6.18
N TRP A 204 4.75 26.68 6.41
CA TRP A 204 5.23 25.35 6.76
C TRP A 204 6.06 25.36 8.03
N GLY A 205 5.71 24.49 8.97
CA GLY A 205 6.45 24.23 10.19
C GLY A 205 7.26 22.95 10.08
N LEU A 206 8.51 22.98 10.53
CA LEU A 206 9.39 21.81 10.48
C LEU A 206 8.96 20.77 11.51
N ILE A 207 8.83 19.51 11.09
CA ILE A 207 8.70 18.34 11.97
C ILE A 207 10.10 17.76 12.22
N THR A 208 10.83 17.44 11.17
CA THR A 208 12.19 16.92 11.22
C THR A 208 12.90 17.13 9.88
N ASN A 209 14.23 17.18 9.90
CA ASN A 209 15.08 17.17 8.69
C ASN A 209 15.99 15.95 8.61
N SER A 210 15.71 14.92 9.39
CA SER A 210 16.53 13.73 9.54
C SER A 210 15.74 12.42 9.53
N ALA A 211 14.55 12.41 8.91
CA ALA A 211 13.82 11.16 8.72
C ALA A 211 14.57 10.28 7.73
N ASN A 212 14.83 9.01 8.08
CA ASN A 212 15.48 8.08 7.15
C ASN A 212 14.48 7.68 6.06
N ALA A 213 14.82 7.96 4.79
CA ALA A 213 13.98 7.65 3.63
C ALA A 213 13.62 6.17 3.54
N GLU A 214 14.58 5.28 3.79
CA GLU A 214 14.44 3.82 3.69
C GLU A 214 13.45 3.21 4.69
N ASN A 215 13.14 3.93 5.79
CA ASN A 215 12.17 3.44 6.75
C ASN A 215 10.72 3.43 6.21
N GLY A 216 10.38 4.32 5.26
CA GLY A 216 9.04 4.46 4.73
C GLY A 216 8.03 5.11 5.70
N TYR A 217 8.45 5.46 6.91
CA TYR A 217 7.58 6.12 7.90
C TYR A 217 8.34 6.94 8.93
N TYR A 218 7.59 7.83 9.60
CA TYR A 218 8.05 8.61 10.74
C TYR A 218 6.95 8.74 11.79
N TYR A 219 7.25 8.49 13.06
CA TYR A 219 6.34 8.74 14.17
C TYR A 219 6.38 10.21 14.56
N TRP A 220 5.24 10.86 14.44
CA TRP A 220 5.07 12.27 14.72
C TRP A 220 4.29 12.50 16.02
N ASN A 221 4.98 12.98 17.07
CA ASN A 221 4.35 13.45 18.30
C ASN A 221 3.92 14.90 18.09
N GLN A 222 2.74 15.10 17.58
CA GLN A 222 2.30 16.40 17.12
C GLN A 222 1.54 17.20 18.19
N THR A 223 1.68 18.52 18.14
CA THR A 223 0.96 19.50 18.97
C THR A 223 0.29 20.55 18.10
N MET A 224 -0.23 20.13 16.93
CA MET A 224 -0.88 21.05 16.00
C MET A 224 -2.05 21.79 16.64
N PRO A 225 -2.28 23.06 16.30
CA PRO A 225 -3.56 23.73 16.56
C PRO A 225 -4.70 23.03 15.83
N VAL A 226 -5.91 23.30 16.32
CA VAL A 226 -7.15 22.86 15.65
C VAL A 226 -7.26 23.53 14.28
N THR A 227 -7.48 22.75 13.23
CA THR A 227 -7.64 23.21 11.86
C THR A 227 -8.33 22.17 10.99
N ASP A 228 -8.96 22.58 9.90
CA ASP A 228 -9.47 21.75 8.81
C ASP A 228 -8.61 21.84 7.53
N SER A 229 -7.51 22.56 7.60
CA SER A 229 -6.66 22.90 6.45
C SER A 229 -5.23 22.41 6.62
N ALA A 230 -5.06 21.28 7.38
CA ALA A 230 -3.75 20.71 7.63
C ALA A 230 -3.22 19.94 6.41
N LEU A 231 -1.91 20.07 6.16
CA LEU A 231 -1.16 19.31 5.15
C LEU A 231 0.14 18.81 5.76
N VAL A 232 0.69 17.73 5.20
CA VAL A 232 2.05 17.25 5.44
C VAL A 232 2.81 17.22 4.13
N ARG A 233 4.11 17.53 4.18
CA ARG A 233 5.03 17.44 3.05
C ARG A 233 6.28 16.67 3.48
N VAL A 234 6.73 15.77 2.61
CA VAL A 234 8.02 15.10 2.69
C VAL A 234 8.88 15.54 1.50
N SER A 235 10.16 15.82 1.72
CA SER A 235 11.03 16.31 0.65
C SER A 235 12.51 16.01 0.91
N ASN A 236 13.29 16.02 -0.16
CA ASN A 236 14.74 16.19 -0.15
C ASN A 236 15.14 17.27 -1.16
N GLN A 237 16.41 17.32 -1.55
CA GLN A 237 16.90 18.33 -2.51
C GLN A 237 16.28 18.19 -3.91
N SER A 238 15.87 16.98 -4.32
CA SER A 238 15.44 16.66 -5.68
C SER A 238 13.95 16.38 -5.79
N PHE A 239 13.33 15.86 -4.73
CA PHE A 239 11.95 15.38 -4.74
C PHE A 239 11.14 15.98 -3.61
N SER A 240 9.86 16.18 -3.86
CA SER A 240 8.89 16.65 -2.86
C SER A 240 7.52 16.04 -3.14
N SER A 241 6.86 15.59 -2.09
CA SER A 241 5.49 15.11 -2.13
C SER A 241 4.73 15.62 -0.91
N GLN A 242 3.46 15.98 -1.09
CA GLN A 242 2.61 16.49 -0.02
C GLN A 242 1.23 15.85 -0.05
N SER A 243 0.44 16.06 1.00
CA SER A 243 -0.98 15.66 1.05
C SER A 243 -1.72 16.17 -0.17
N ASP A 244 -2.49 15.31 -0.83
CA ASP A 244 -3.26 15.66 -2.04
C ASP A 244 -4.43 16.60 -1.70
N HIS A 245 -4.99 16.46 -0.49
CA HIS A 245 -6.06 17.28 0.08
C HIS A 245 -5.78 17.59 1.55
N PRO A 246 -6.43 18.63 2.13
CA PRO A 246 -6.33 18.88 3.56
C PRO A 246 -6.92 17.76 4.42
N PHE A 247 -6.35 17.60 5.62
CA PHE A 247 -6.90 16.78 6.69
C PHE A 247 -7.28 17.65 7.90
N THR A 248 -8.11 17.09 8.79
CA THR A 248 -8.63 17.82 9.95
C THR A 248 -7.86 17.45 11.22
N ALA A 249 -7.47 18.47 12.00
CA ALA A 249 -6.91 18.28 13.35
C ALA A 249 -7.90 18.83 14.37
N VAL A 250 -8.55 17.96 15.13
CA VAL A 250 -9.51 18.32 16.19
C VAL A 250 -9.61 17.20 17.23
N SER A 251 -9.79 17.57 18.48
CA SER A 251 -9.95 16.59 19.56
C SER A 251 -11.31 15.89 19.52
N VAL A 252 -11.36 14.71 20.15
CA VAL A 252 -12.59 13.90 20.26
C VAL A 252 -13.48 14.47 21.38
N PRO A 253 -14.81 14.55 21.20
CA PRO A 253 -15.73 14.81 22.29
C PRO A 253 -15.59 13.76 23.40
N THR A 254 -15.58 14.21 24.65
CA THR A 254 -15.50 13.33 25.84
C THR A 254 -16.80 13.34 26.62
N ASN A 255 -16.99 12.38 27.54
CA ASN A 255 -18.20 12.23 28.35
C ASN A 255 -19.47 12.22 27.50
N VAL A 256 -19.46 11.44 26.46
CA VAL A 256 -20.68 11.21 25.65
C VAL A 256 -21.64 10.37 26.47
N ASN A 257 -22.80 10.96 26.81
CA ASN A 257 -23.85 10.33 27.58
C ASN A 257 -25.12 10.24 26.75
N VAL A 258 -25.76 9.10 26.81
CA VAL A 258 -27.06 8.84 26.16
C VAL A 258 -28.04 8.46 27.27
N TYR A 259 -29.16 9.17 27.37
CA TYR A 259 -30.19 8.82 28.33
C TYR A 259 -31.60 9.09 27.80
N TRP A 260 -32.57 8.38 28.36
CA TRP A 260 -33.99 8.46 28.00
C TRP A 260 -34.76 9.19 29.10
N PRO A 261 -34.97 10.52 29.00
CA PRO A 261 -35.77 11.25 29.98
C PRO A 261 -37.23 10.91 29.88
N CYS A 262 -37.73 10.46 28.70
CA CYS A 262 -39.09 10.02 28.41
C CYS A 262 -39.03 8.78 27.51
N PRO A 263 -40.08 7.94 27.48
CA PRO A 263 -40.10 6.75 26.64
C PRO A 263 -39.96 7.00 25.15
N ASP A 264 -40.29 8.19 24.68
CA ASP A 264 -40.31 8.61 23.28
C ASP A 264 -39.16 9.56 22.88
N SER A 265 -38.23 9.86 23.80
CA SER A 265 -37.15 10.79 23.48
C SER A 265 -35.81 10.36 24.06
N ILE A 266 -34.76 10.59 23.30
CA ILE A 266 -33.36 10.31 23.62
C ILE A 266 -32.60 11.64 23.66
N ASN A 267 -31.82 11.85 24.69
CA ASN A 267 -30.86 12.94 24.76
C ASN A 267 -29.43 12.38 24.67
N VAL A 268 -28.64 12.94 23.77
CA VAL A 268 -27.20 12.69 23.66
C VAL A 268 -26.49 13.97 24.05
N SER A 269 -25.57 13.91 25.01
CA SER A 269 -24.79 15.06 25.49
C SER A 269 -23.31 14.72 25.60
N TRP A 270 -22.45 15.72 25.50
CA TRP A 270 -21.00 15.57 25.52
C TRP A 270 -20.30 16.84 26.02
N ASN A 271 -19.00 16.72 26.32
CA ASN A 271 -18.18 17.89 26.64
C ASN A 271 -17.81 18.66 25.38
N SER A 272 -17.75 19.99 25.50
CA SER A 272 -17.27 20.84 24.42
C SER A 272 -15.81 20.55 24.04
N VAL A 273 -15.51 20.63 22.75
CA VAL A 273 -14.16 20.50 22.21
C VAL A 273 -13.65 21.88 21.82
N SER A 274 -12.48 22.24 22.32
CA SER A 274 -11.85 23.54 22.00
C SER A 274 -11.59 23.66 20.51
N GLY A 275 -12.02 24.74 19.89
CA GLY A 275 -11.85 25.04 18.46
C GLY A 275 -12.86 24.31 17.56
N ALA A 276 -13.73 23.46 18.07
CA ALA A 276 -14.81 22.91 17.29
C ALA A 276 -15.84 23.99 16.93
N THR A 277 -16.27 24.02 15.68
CA THR A 277 -17.32 24.94 15.19
C THR A 277 -18.70 24.31 15.27
N SER A 278 -18.78 22.98 15.21
CA SER A 278 -20.01 22.21 15.34
C SER A 278 -19.72 20.75 15.70
N TYR A 279 -20.76 19.98 15.90
CA TYR A 279 -20.70 18.54 16.19
C TYR A 279 -21.68 17.80 15.30
N GLU A 280 -21.24 16.65 14.79
CA GLU A 280 -22.11 15.71 14.10
C GLU A 280 -22.43 14.56 15.01
N VAL A 281 -23.72 14.29 15.19
CA VAL A 281 -24.22 13.13 15.95
C VAL A 281 -24.73 12.10 14.94
N SER A 282 -24.22 10.90 15.05
CA SER A 282 -24.62 9.76 14.21
C SER A 282 -25.22 8.66 15.09
N MET A 283 -26.15 7.91 14.51
CA MET A 283 -26.79 6.74 15.13
C MET A 283 -26.54 5.52 14.26
N LEU A 284 -26.35 4.35 14.88
CA LEU A 284 -26.22 3.10 14.16
C LEU A 284 -27.52 2.77 13.44
N GLY A 285 -27.48 2.77 12.12
CA GLY A 285 -28.56 2.29 11.26
C GLY A 285 -28.44 0.78 11.04
N GLN A 286 -28.99 0.29 9.93
CA GLN A 286 -28.97 -1.15 9.64
C GLN A 286 -27.56 -1.71 9.42
N LYS A 287 -26.63 -0.90 8.92
CA LYS A 287 -25.27 -1.36 8.53
C LYS A 287 -24.16 -0.38 8.90
N TYR A 288 -24.44 0.91 8.90
CA TYR A 288 -23.47 1.97 9.13
C TYR A 288 -24.00 2.97 10.16
N MET A 289 -23.07 3.83 10.64
CA MET A 289 -23.43 5.00 11.45
C MET A 289 -23.98 6.07 10.51
N ASP A 290 -25.28 6.32 10.61
CA ASP A 290 -25.97 7.34 9.81
C ASP A 290 -25.91 8.69 10.52
N SER A 291 -25.54 9.76 9.80
CA SER A 291 -25.56 11.11 10.34
C SER A 291 -26.99 11.55 10.61
N MET A 292 -27.30 11.92 11.84
CA MET A 292 -28.63 12.32 12.28
C MET A 292 -28.79 13.84 12.33
N VAL A 293 -27.81 14.53 12.89
CA VAL A 293 -27.87 15.98 13.07
C VAL A 293 -26.47 16.57 13.19
N THR A 294 -26.30 17.77 12.64
CA THR A 294 -25.16 18.65 12.94
C THR A 294 -25.66 19.82 13.80
N THR A 295 -24.99 20.07 14.92
CA THR A 295 -25.37 21.11 15.89
C THR A 295 -24.15 21.85 16.43
N THR A 296 -24.32 23.11 16.82
CA THR A 296 -23.32 23.88 17.57
C THR A 296 -23.43 23.69 19.07
N ASN A 297 -24.51 23.06 19.56
CA ASN A 297 -24.71 22.75 20.97
C ASN A 297 -23.91 21.49 21.35
N THR A 298 -23.72 21.29 22.66
CA THR A 298 -23.11 20.09 23.23
C THR A 298 -24.13 19.03 23.63
N ASN A 299 -25.30 19.08 23.05
CA ASN A 299 -26.35 18.07 23.19
C ASN A 299 -27.25 18.06 21.95
N ALA A 300 -27.92 16.94 21.75
CA ALA A 300 -28.92 16.74 20.72
C ALA A 300 -30.08 15.88 21.25
N TRP A 301 -31.28 16.15 20.75
CA TRP A 301 -32.51 15.44 21.10
C TRP A 301 -33.05 14.69 19.89
N PHE A 302 -33.44 13.45 20.13
CA PHE A 302 -34.02 12.59 19.11
C PHE A 302 -35.34 12.03 19.62
N ILE A 303 -36.35 11.98 18.76
CA ILE A 303 -37.54 11.21 19.01
C ILE A 303 -37.20 9.74 18.83
N ASN A 304 -37.51 8.90 19.80
CA ASN A 304 -37.29 7.47 19.65
C ASN A 304 -38.37 6.90 18.69
N PRO A 305 -38.02 6.55 17.46
CA PRO A 305 -39.01 6.10 16.45
C PRO A 305 -39.62 4.72 16.79
N ASP A 306 -38.92 3.93 17.63
CA ASP A 306 -39.37 2.63 18.09
C ASP A 306 -39.01 2.41 19.56
N PRO A 307 -39.99 2.59 20.47
CA PRO A 307 -39.78 2.41 21.90
C PRO A 307 -39.44 0.96 22.32
N THR A 308 -39.58 0.00 21.39
CA THR A 308 -39.21 -1.40 21.63
C THR A 308 -37.71 -1.66 21.39
N VAL A 309 -37.01 -0.76 20.68
CA VAL A 309 -35.56 -0.84 20.46
C VAL A 309 -34.84 -0.33 21.71
N THR A 310 -34.29 -1.24 22.47
CA THR A 310 -33.59 -0.94 23.74
C THR A 310 -32.10 -0.59 23.54
N ASP A 311 -31.51 -0.95 22.39
CA ASP A 311 -30.09 -0.79 22.11
C ASP A 311 -29.87 0.17 20.94
N SER A 312 -29.70 1.46 21.23
CA SER A 312 -29.32 2.46 20.25
C SER A 312 -27.87 2.90 20.49
N TRP A 313 -27.04 2.82 19.44
CA TRP A 313 -25.65 3.26 19.48
C TRP A 313 -25.49 4.62 18.83
N PHE A 314 -24.85 5.55 19.55
CA PHE A 314 -24.58 6.89 19.07
C PHE A 314 -23.08 7.14 19.02
N SER A 315 -22.63 7.96 18.07
CA SER A 315 -21.32 8.56 18.06
C SER A 315 -21.44 10.08 17.88
N VAL A 316 -20.48 10.79 18.45
CA VAL A 316 -20.38 12.24 18.32
C VAL A 316 -18.97 12.57 17.86
N CYS A 317 -18.84 13.29 16.76
CA CYS A 317 -17.57 13.83 16.33
C CYS A 317 -17.61 15.36 16.30
N ALA A 318 -16.48 15.98 16.66
CA ALA A 318 -16.30 17.42 16.53
C ALA A 318 -16.01 17.78 15.08
N LYS A 319 -16.46 18.95 14.64
CA LYS A 319 -16.16 19.50 13.31
C LYS A 319 -15.47 20.84 13.44
N VAL A 320 -14.61 21.13 12.47
CA VAL A 320 -13.99 22.43 12.25
C VAL A 320 -14.40 22.85 10.85
N ASN A 321 -15.32 23.80 10.75
CA ASN A 321 -15.99 24.16 9.48
C ASN A 321 -16.56 22.89 8.80
N ASP A 322 -16.03 22.54 7.61
CA ASP A 322 -16.44 21.33 6.88
C ASP A 322 -15.63 20.09 7.27
N GLY A 323 -14.47 20.28 7.91
CA GLY A 323 -13.61 19.19 8.36
C GLY A 323 -14.21 18.41 9.53
N LYS A 324 -14.22 17.08 9.44
CA LYS A 324 -14.78 16.17 10.43
C LYS A 324 -13.67 15.53 11.26
N GLY A 325 -13.83 15.52 12.61
CA GLY A 325 -13.02 14.79 13.54
C GLY A 325 -13.31 13.29 13.59
N ARG A 326 -12.53 12.57 14.39
CA ARG A 326 -12.77 11.15 14.72
C ARG A 326 -13.99 10.98 15.59
#